data_d2542d15699d09fc291547eb47dd5b89
#
_entry.id   d2542d15699d09fc291547eb47dd5b89
#
_cell.length_a   1.000
_cell.length_b   1.000
_cell.length_c   1.000
_cell.angle_alpha   90.00
_cell.angle_beta   90.00
_cell.angle_gamma   90.00
#
_symmetry.space_group_name_H-M   'P 1'
#
loop_
_entity.id
_entity.type
_entity.pdbx_description
1 polymer ?
#
loop_
_entity_poly.entity_id
_entity_poly.type
_entity_poly.pdbx_seq_one_letter_code
_entity_poly.pdbx_strand_id
1 'polypeptide(L)'
;MRGTPYEEFWKLAPWEERPRTTLEERIQLLEDKWTIRQMIDEYGLCCDARWWDRLEVLYAEDIEREIMGTLAETVKGRDQLIERHRTPVLPRAEGIDTVKVDLATFQNLEIRHLISTRIIRVSDDNRTAWALAYYQMAVVGKKDGEWRRGEHEGTYVFTFTRKTGRWQFAQHLVWSNNAVNPMFAVPAAGEGR
;
A
#
# COMPACT_ATOMS: atom_id res chain seq x y z
N MET A 1 15.49 -11.28 -9.14
CA MET A 1 14.42 -11.53 -8.14
C MET A 1 14.68 -10.58 -6.98
N ARG A 2 13.72 -9.73 -6.57
CA ARG A 2 13.87 -8.91 -5.37
C ARG A 2 13.86 -9.81 -4.14
N GLY A 3 14.52 -9.38 -3.06
CA GLY A 3 14.55 -10.07 -1.78
C GLY A 3 13.23 -10.02 -1.01
N THR A 4 13.26 -10.37 0.26
CA THR A 4 12.12 -10.17 1.18
C THR A 4 11.86 -8.67 1.41
N PRO A 5 10.66 -8.28 1.89
CA PRO A 5 10.36 -6.87 2.19
C PRO A 5 11.35 -6.27 3.22
N TYR A 6 11.85 -7.09 4.14
CA TYR A 6 12.83 -6.67 5.14
C TYR A 6 14.19 -6.37 4.53
N GLU A 7 14.68 -7.24 3.64
CA GLU A 7 15.93 -7.01 2.91
C GLU A 7 15.84 -5.78 2.02
N GLU A 8 14.74 -5.58 1.30
CA GLU A 8 14.54 -4.39 0.46
C GLU A 8 14.47 -3.12 1.32
N PHE A 9 13.78 -3.14 2.46
CA PHE A 9 13.75 -2.01 3.37
C PHE A 9 15.16 -1.63 3.85
N TRP A 10 15.95 -2.60 4.32
CA TRP A 10 17.29 -2.33 4.84
C TRP A 10 18.36 -2.08 3.78
N LYS A 11 18.07 -2.32 2.51
CA LYS A 11 18.89 -1.82 1.39
C LYS A 11 18.66 -0.33 1.12
N LEU A 12 17.45 0.16 1.38
CA LEU A 12 17.04 1.53 1.12
C LEU A 12 17.28 2.44 2.33
N ALA A 13 16.91 1.98 3.51
CA ALA A 13 16.94 2.74 4.75
C ALA A 13 18.22 2.49 5.55
N PRO A 14 18.74 3.48 6.28
CA PRO A 14 19.84 3.27 7.19
C PRO A 14 19.43 2.33 8.34
N TRP A 15 20.31 1.40 8.71
CA TRP A 15 20.10 0.53 9.86
C TRP A 15 19.96 1.35 11.15
N GLU A 16 20.86 2.32 11.33
CA GLU A 16 20.83 3.27 12.44
C GLU A 16 20.65 4.69 11.91
N GLU A 17 19.85 5.48 12.61
CA GLU A 17 19.74 6.91 12.32
C GLU A 17 20.85 7.66 13.06
N ARG A 18 21.42 8.66 12.43
CA ARG A 18 22.36 9.56 13.10
C ARG A 18 21.70 10.19 14.32
N PRO A 19 22.34 10.17 15.51
CA PRO A 19 21.84 10.88 16.67
C PRO A 19 21.71 12.39 16.37
N ARG A 20 20.55 12.94 16.67
CA ARG A 20 20.30 14.39 16.60
C ARG A 20 20.83 15.05 17.86
N THR A 21 21.66 16.09 17.73
CA THR A 21 22.39 16.67 18.84
C THR A 21 21.70 17.88 19.44
N THR A 22 20.96 18.64 18.64
CA THR A 22 20.20 19.80 19.13
C THR A 22 18.73 19.46 19.41
N LEU A 23 18.07 20.28 20.22
CA LEU A 23 16.66 20.13 20.50
C LEU A 23 15.82 20.30 19.23
N GLU A 24 16.17 21.28 18.41
CA GLU A 24 15.51 21.58 17.13
C GLU A 24 15.58 20.38 16.17
N GLU A 25 16.77 19.78 16.00
CA GLU A 25 16.94 18.58 15.17
C GLU A 25 16.09 17.41 15.70
N ARG A 26 16.00 17.26 17.02
CA ARG A 26 15.20 16.18 17.64
C ARG A 26 13.70 16.40 17.45
N ILE A 27 13.24 17.64 17.60
CA ILE A 27 11.84 18.01 17.36
C ILE A 27 11.51 17.77 15.88
N GLN A 28 12.34 18.26 14.96
CA GLN A 28 12.11 18.08 13.53
C GLN A 28 12.02 16.59 13.14
N LEU A 29 12.91 15.76 13.68
CA LEU A 29 12.86 14.31 13.43
C LEU A 29 11.55 13.68 13.95
N LEU A 30 11.07 14.09 15.12
CA LEU A 30 9.80 13.60 15.67
C LEU A 30 8.60 14.05 14.83
N GLU A 31 8.59 15.32 14.41
CA GLU A 31 7.53 15.86 13.53
C GLU A 31 7.53 15.16 12.17
N ASP A 32 8.70 14.92 11.57
CA ASP A 32 8.83 14.20 10.32
C ASP A 32 8.30 12.76 10.44
N LYS A 33 8.69 12.03 11.48
CA LYS A 33 8.20 10.68 11.74
C LYS A 33 6.70 10.65 12.00
N TRP A 34 6.19 11.64 12.74
CA TRP A 34 4.76 11.78 12.98
C TRP A 34 3.99 12.04 11.70
N THR A 35 4.47 12.97 10.87
CA THR A 35 3.87 13.30 9.58
C THR A 35 3.82 12.06 8.66
N ILE A 36 4.93 11.34 8.54
CA ILE A 36 5.00 10.12 7.72
C ILE A 36 4.04 9.05 8.25
N ARG A 37 3.94 8.89 9.57
CA ARG A 37 2.97 7.98 10.17
C ARG A 37 1.54 8.36 9.81
N GLN A 38 1.18 9.65 9.93
CA GLN A 38 -0.15 10.14 9.55
C GLN A 38 -0.44 9.90 8.07
N MET A 39 0.54 10.11 7.19
CA MET A 39 0.40 9.86 5.75
C MET A 39 0.12 8.38 5.45
N ILE A 40 0.76 7.44 6.16
CA ILE A 40 0.50 6.00 6.00
C ILE A 40 -0.92 5.66 6.46
N ASP A 41 -1.38 6.22 7.58
CA ASP A 41 -2.73 6.02 8.07
C ASP A 41 -3.77 6.64 7.11
N GLU A 42 -3.50 7.84 6.62
CA GLU A 42 -4.35 8.54 5.66
C GLU A 42 -4.43 7.82 4.31
N TYR A 43 -3.33 7.21 3.85
CA TYR A 43 -3.33 6.36 2.66
C TYR A 43 -4.37 5.23 2.77
N GLY A 44 -4.39 4.50 3.88
CA GLY A 44 -5.38 3.45 4.13
C GLY A 44 -6.81 3.99 4.10
N LEU A 45 -7.08 5.09 4.80
CA LEU A 45 -8.39 5.73 4.83
C LEU A 45 -8.84 6.24 3.45
N CYS A 46 -7.93 6.83 2.66
CA CYS A 46 -8.24 7.29 1.31
C CYS A 46 -8.62 6.14 0.38
N CYS A 47 -7.91 5.01 0.47
CA CYS A 47 -8.24 3.81 -0.27
C CYS A 47 -9.61 3.25 0.14
N ASP A 48 -9.90 3.16 1.43
CA ASP A 48 -11.15 2.64 1.98
C ASP A 48 -12.35 3.51 1.61
N ALA A 49 -12.20 4.82 1.74
CA ALA A 49 -13.24 5.81 1.46
C ALA A 49 -13.30 6.23 -0.03
N ARG A 50 -12.37 5.75 -0.87
CA ARG A 50 -12.22 6.14 -2.28
C ARG A 50 -12.04 7.64 -2.47
N TRP A 51 -11.27 8.27 -1.59
CA TRP A 51 -10.94 9.69 -1.65
C TRP A 51 -9.72 9.91 -2.55
N TRP A 52 -9.93 9.71 -3.85
CA TRP A 52 -8.85 9.73 -4.85
C TRP A 52 -8.16 11.07 -4.95
N ASP A 53 -8.90 12.18 -4.89
CA ASP A 53 -8.33 13.54 -4.93
C ASP A 53 -7.42 13.79 -3.72
N ARG A 54 -7.76 13.22 -2.56
CA ARG A 54 -6.93 13.31 -1.37
C ARG A 54 -5.70 12.41 -1.47
N LEU A 55 -5.87 11.21 -2.00
CA LEU A 55 -4.77 10.28 -2.25
C LEU A 55 -3.76 10.85 -3.25
N GLU A 56 -4.23 11.56 -4.29
CA GLU A 56 -3.40 12.25 -5.26
C GLU A 56 -2.44 13.26 -4.61
N VAL A 57 -2.90 13.99 -3.59
CA VAL A 57 -2.07 14.96 -2.86
C VAL A 57 -0.93 14.29 -2.08
N LEU A 58 -1.14 13.06 -1.61
CA LEU A 58 -0.13 12.31 -0.87
C LEU A 58 0.99 11.77 -1.76
N TYR A 59 0.76 11.60 -3.06
CA TYR A 59 1.72 11.03 -3.99
C TYR A 59 2.61 12.09 -4.65
N ALA A 60 3.90 11.79 -4.80
CA ALA A 60 4.77 12.53 -5.70
C ALA A 60 4.34 12.30 -7.14
N GLU A 61 4.61 13.25 -8.03
CA GLU A 61 4.26 13.16 -9.44
C GLU A 61 4.91 11.94 -10.12
N ASP A 62 6.15 11.64 -9.73
CA ASP A 62 6.99 10.56 -10.24
C ASP A 62 6.91 9.27 -9.40
N ILE A 63 5.86 9.08 -8.61
CA ILE A 63 5.70 7.90 -7.76
C ILE A 63 5.79 6.59 -8.56
N GLU A 64 6.45 5.60 -7.99
CA GLU A 64 6.48 4.23 -8.50
C GLU A 64 5.86 3.27 -7.49
N ARG A 65 4.87 2.50 -7.93
CA ARG A 65 4.30 1.40 -7.15
C ARG A 65 4.63 0.07 -7.80
N GLU A 66 5.14 -0.86 -7.01
CA GLU A 66 5.45 -2.20 -7.46
C GLU A 66 4.78 -3.23 -6.54
N ILE A 67 4.02 -4.15 -7.13
CA ILE A 67 3.44 -5.29 -6.42
C ILE A 67 4.33 -6.50 -6.68
N MET A 68 4.78 -7.13 -5.60
CA MET A 68 5.66 -8.30 -5.61
C MET A 68 4.85 -9.59 -5.52
N GLY A 69 5.41 -10.65 -6.04
CA GLY A 69 4.81 -11.98 -6.00
C GLY A 69 4.19 -12.37 -7.34
N THR A 70 3.16 -13.20 -7.30
CA THR A 70 2.47 -13.76 -8.49
C THR A 70 1.86 -12.70 -9.41
N LEU A 71 1.76 -11.48 -8.91
CA LEU A 71 1.12 -10.34 -9.56
C LEU A 71 2.07 -9.25 -9.98
N ALA A 72 3.32 -9.54 -10.12
CA ALA A 72 4.34 -8.56 -10.45
C ALA A 72 3.79 -7.47 -11.42
N GLU A 73 3.44 -6.33 -10.84
CA GLU A 73 2.93 -5.17 -11.57
C GLU A 73 3.73 -3.95 -11.13
N THR A 74 4.15 -3.14 -12.09
CA THR A 74 4.76 -1.83 -11.83
C THR A 74 3.92 -0.74 -12.46
N VAL A 75 3.53 0.24 -11.66
CA VAL A 75 2.82 1.45 -12.10
C VAL A 75 3.71 2.65 -11.81
N LYS A 76 3.93 3.50 -12.80
CA LYS A 76 4.76 4.72 -12.68
C LYS A 76 3.94 5.95 -12.97
N GLY A 77 4.12 6.95 -12.13
CA GLY A 77 3.41 8.23 -12.21
C GLY A 77 2.09 8.24 -11.44
N ARG A 78 1.84 9.39 -10.82
CA ARG A 78 0.70 9.62 -9.93
C ARG A 78 -0.64 9.37 -10.61
N ASP A 79 -0.85 9.93 -11.80
CA ASP A 79 -2.13 9.85 -12.49
C ASP A 79 -2.47 8.41 -12.88
N GLN A 80 -1.47 7.65 -13.36
CA GLN A 80 -1.64 6.24 -13.67
C GLN A 80 -1.93 5.42 -12.41
N LEU A 81 -1.30 5.77 -11.29
CA LEU A 81 -1.53 5.08 -10.03
C LEU A 81 -2.93 5.38 -9.46
N ILE A 82 -3.41 6.60 -9.56
CA ILE A 82 -4.79 6.96 -9.17
C ILE A 82 -5.81 6.22 -10.05
N GLU A 83 -5.60 6.18 -11.36
CA GLU A 83 -6.49 5.41 -12.25
C GLU A 83 -6.45 3.90 -11.92
N ARG A 84 -5.28 3.40 -11.56
CA ARG A 84 -5.12 2.01 -11.11
C ARG A 84 -5.87 1.72 -9.80
N HIS A 85 -5.98 2.68 -8.89
CA HIS A 85 -6.79 2.56 -7.68
C HIS A 85 -8.30 2.61 -7.99
N ARG A 86 -8.72 3.41 -8.97
CA ARG A 86 -10.13 3.47 -9.41
C ARG A 86 -10.58 2.18 -10.07
N THR A 87 -9.66 1.51 -10.78
CA THR A 87 -9.94 0.27 -11.51
C THR A 87 -9.00 -0.84 -11.02
N PRO A 88 -9.16 -1.36 -9.81
CA PRO A 88 -8.28 -2.37 -9.27
C PRO A 88 -8.39 -3.66 -10.09
N VAL A 89 -7.23 -4.12 -10.58
CA VAL A 89 -7.09 -5.47 -11.13
C VAL A 89 -6.78 -6.39 -9.96
N LEU A 90 -7.62 -7.35 -9.71
CA LEU A 90 -7.28 -8.38 -8.75
C LEU A 90 -6.44 -9.45 -9.44
N PRO A 91 -5.36 -9.81 -8.80
CA PRO A 91 -4.52 -10.89 -9.28
C PRO A 91 -5.18 -12.24 -9.18
N ARG A 92 -4.81 -13.11 -10.09
CA ARG A 92 -5.15 -14.52 -10.04
C ARG A 92 -3.97 -15.36 -9.58
N ALA A 93 -4.29 -16.47 -8.93
CA ALA A 93 -3.35 -17.57 -8.75
C ALA A 93 -2.91 -18.13 -10.12
N GLU A 94 -1.76 -18.76 -10.14
CA GLU A 94 -1.18 -19.38 -11.33
C GLU A 94 -2.22 -20.26 -12.07
N GLY A 95 -2.40 -20.01 -13.37
CA GLY A 95 -3.40 -20.72 -14.19
C GLY A 95 -4.81 -20.12 -14.22
N ILE A 96 -5.04 -19.02 -13.54
CA ILE A 96 -6.31 -18.30 -13.56
C ILE A 96 -6.10 -16.94 -14.26
N ASP A 97 -6.85 -16.58 -15.34
CA ASP A 97 -6.73 -15.30 -16.04
C ASP A 97 -7.01 -14.10 -15.12
N THR A 98 -6.29 -13.00 -15.20
CA THR A 98 -6.56 -11.77 -14.45
C THR A 98 -7.96 -11.25 -14.77
N VAL A 99 -8.88 -11.27 -13.81
CA VAL A 99 -10.17 -10.59 -13.93
C VAL A 99 -9.98 -9.18 -13.45
N LYS A 100 -10.25 -8.21 -14.30
CA LYS A 100 -10.55 -6.86 -13.81
C LYS A 100 -11.78 -6.99 -12.94
N VAL A 101 -11.61 -6.81 -11.64
CA VAL A 101 -12.76 -6.72 -10.76
C VAL A 101 -13.22 -5.28 -10.82
N ASP A 102 -14.26 -5.06 -11.56
CA ASP A 102 -15.00 -3.82 -11.48
C ASP A 102 -15.66 -3.76 -10.11
N LEU A 103 -15.10 -2.95 -9.21
CA LEU A 103 -15.68 -2.73 -7.88
C LEU A 103 -17.12 -2.17 -7.96
N ALA A 104 -17.51 -1.55 -9.09
CA ALA A 104 -18.86 -1.08 -9.31
C ALA A 104 -19.87 -2.23 -9.41
N THR A 105 -19.44 -3.46 -9.71
CA THR A 105 -20.31 -4.64 -9.73
C THR A 105 -20.71 -5.15 -8.34
N PHE A 106 -20.03 -4.68 -7.29
CA PHE A 106 -20.35 -5.03 -5.91
C PHE A 106 -21.31 -4.00 -5.30
N GLN A 107 -22.39 -4.47 -4.75
CA GLN A 107 -23.26 -3.67 -3.90
C GLN A 107 -22.72 -3.66 -2.47
N ASN A 108 -22.84 -2.51 -1.79
CA ASN A 108 -22.41 -2.36 -0.40
C ASN A 108 -20.96 -2.80 -0.14
N LEU A 109 -20.05 -2.49 -1.08
CA LEU A 109 -18.65 -2.83 -0.95
C LEU A 109 -18.00 -1.97 0.13
N GLU A 110 -17.52 -2.62 1.17
CA GLU A 110 -16.69 -2.04 2.22
C GLU A 110 -15.27 -2.61 2.14
N ILE A 111 -14.30 -1.73 2.26
CA ILE A 111 -12.88 -2.07 2.33
C ILE A 111 -12.34 -1.47 3.62
N ARG A 112 -11.45 -2.18 4.31
CA ARG A 112 -10.77 -1.72 5.51
C ARG A 112 -9.31 -2.12 5.45
N HIS A 113 -8.43 -1.12 5.46
CA HIS A 113 -7.00 -1.30 5.65
C HIS A 113 -6.64 -1.15 7.13
N LEU A 114 -6.06 -2.18 7.70
CA LEU A 114 -5.45 -2.14 9.03
C LEU A 114 -3.93 -2.11 8.81
N ILE A 115 -3.31 -0.95 9.00
CA ILE A 115 -1.86 -0.77 8.82
C ILE A 115 -1.22 -0.65 10.20
N SER A 116 -0.28 -1.54 10.50
CA SER A 116 0.33 -1.68 11.82
C SER A 116 1.85 -1.89 11.73
N THR A 117 2.50 -1.97 12.88
CA THR A 117 3.94 -2.32 12.99
C THR A 117 4.80 -1.51 12.04
N ARG A 118 4.95 -0.20 12.34
CA ARG A 118 5.67 0.74 11.48
C ARG A 118 7.09 0.96 11.99
N ILE A 119 8.07 0.72 11.13
CA ILE A 119 9.45 1.19 11.30
C ILE A 119 9.63 2.36 10.36
N ILE A 120 10.02 3.51 10.87
CA ILE A 120 10.24 4.73 10.07
C ILE A 120 11.69 5.17 10.26
N ARG A 121 12.36 5.47 9.16
CA ARG A 121 13.70 6.04 9.10
C ARG A 121 13.68 7.32 8.29
N VAL A 122 14.41 8.33 8.74
CA VAL A 122 14.54 9.63 8.05
C VAL A 122 16.02 9.86 7.75
N SER A 123 16.32 10.31 6.53
CA SER A 123 17.67 10.64 6.12
C SER A 123 18.26 11.80 6.94
N ASP A 124 19.59 11.90 6.95
CA ASP A 124 20.28 12.94 7.74
C ASP A 124 19.96 14.36 7.26
N ASP A 125 19.67 14.52 5.98
CA ASP A 125 19.28 15.80 5.38
C ASP A 125 17.77 16.12 5.46
N ASN A 126 16.97 15.22 6.06
CA ASN A 126 15.52 15.30 6.17
C ASN A 126 14.78 15.48 4.82
N ARG A 127 15.32 14.92 3.72
CA ARG A 127 14.74 14.99 2.38
C ARG A 127 14.15 13.69 1.89
N THR A 128 14.61 12.58 2.46
CA THR A 128 14.13 11.24 2.13
C THR A 128 13.76 10.51 3.43
N ALA A 129 12.73 9.70 3.37
CA ALA A 129 12.39 8.82 4.47
C ALA A 129 11.89 7.47 3.94
N TRP A 130 11.92 6.48 4.80
CA TRP A 130 11.50 5.12 4.49
C TRP A 130 10.62 4.59 5.59
N ALA A 131 9.62 3.81 5.22
CA ALA A 131 8.82 3.07 6.19
C ALA A 131 8.59 1.64 5.75
N LEU A 132 8.61 0.73 6.72
CA LEU A 132 8.10 -0.62 6.59
C LEU A 132 6.87 -0.73 7.48
N ALA A 133 5.79 -1.30 6.96
CA ALA A 133 4.56 -1.49 7.71
C ALA A 133 3.90 -2.82 7.32
N TYR A 134 3.24 -3.48 8.28
CA TYR A 134 2.33 -4.58 7.96
C TYR A 134 0.97 -4.03 7.60
N TYR A 135 0.30 -4.70 6.68
CA TYR A 135 -1.09 -4.41 6.38
C TYR A 135 -1.95 -5.68 6.40
N GLN A 136 -3.18 -5.48 6.80
CA GLN A 136 -4.27 -6.42 6.59
C GLN A 136 -5.42 -5.65 5.96
N MET A 137 -6.01 -6.19 4.92
CA MET A 137 -7.14 -5.62 4.23
C MET A 137 -8.31 -6.59 4.28
N ALA A 138 -9.42 -6.16 4.84
CA ALA A 138 -10.68 -6.87 4.79
C ALA A 138 -11.59 -6.23 3.72
N VAL A 139 -12.24 -7.05 2.93
CA VAL A 139 -13.19 -6.63 1.89
C VAL A 139 -14.48 -7.39 2.07
N VAL A 140 -15.60 -6.69 2.14
CA VAL A 140 -16.94 -7.27 2.23
C VAL A 140 -17.82 -6.60 1.20
N GLY A 141 -18.62 -7.37 0.48
CA GLY A 141 -19.55 -6.84 -0.50
C GLY A 141 -20.56 -7.88 -0.97
N LYS A 142 -21.60 -7.42 -1.65
CA LYS A 142 -22.65 -8.28 -2.20
C LYS A 142 -22.47 -8.38 -3.71
N LYS A 143 -22.32 -9.59 -4.22
CA LYS A 143 -22.23 -9.89 -5.65
C LYS A 143 -23.24 -10.97 -6.01
N ASP A 144 -23.98 -10.76 -7.06
CA ASP A 144 -25.02 -11.70 -7.53
C ASP A 144 -26.03 -12.09 -6.43
N GLY A 145 -26.34 -11.14 -5.53
CA GLY A 145 -27.26 -11.34 -4.43
C GLY A 145 -26.65 -11.95 -3.16
N GLU A 146 -25.43 -12.44 -3.20
CA GLU A 146 -24.74 -13.09 -2.09
C GLU A 146 -23.65 -12.22 -1.45
N TRP A 147 -23.54 -12.28 -0.11
CA TRP A 147 -22.44 -11.66 0.61
C TRP A 147 -21.14 -12.42 0.37
N ARG A 148 -20.11 -11.67 0.04
CA ARG A 148 -18.74 -12.16 -0.15
C ARG A 148 -17.81 -11.45 0.81
N ARG A 149 -16.84 -12.18 1.37
CA ARG A 149 -15.78 -11.64 2.21
C ARG A 149 -14.44 -12.14 1.71
N GLY A 150 -13.46 -11.26 1.67
CA GLY A 150 -12.08 -11.57 1.37
C GLY A 150 -11.14 -10.87 2.35
N GLU A 151 -10.00 -11.49 2.57
CA GLU A 151 -8.92 -10.94 3.39
C GLU A 151 -7.63 -10.99 2.59
N HIS A 152 -6.80 -9.98 2.79
CA HIS A 152 -5.52 -9.85 2.12
C HIS A 152 -4.54 -9.22 3.10
N GLU A 153 -3.35 -9.78 3.20
CA GLU A 153 -2.34 -9.30 4.13
C GLU A 153 -0.96 -9.25 3.49
N GLY A 154 -0.07 -8.51 4.07
CA GLY A 154 1.29 -8.42 3.60
C GLY A 154 2.11 -7.32 4.25
N THR A 155 3.12 -6.89 3.52
CA THR A 155 4.06 -5.88 3.96
C THR A 155 4.19 -4.78 2.92
N TYR A 156 4.12 -3.54 3.37
CA TYR A 156 4.43 -2.35 2.61
C TYR A 156 5.86 -1.88 2.91
N VAL A 157 6.59 -1.49 1.88
CA VAL A 157 7.81 -0.69 2.01
C VAL A 157 7.59 0.59 1.23
N PHE A 158 7.68 1.72 1.92
CA PHE A 158 7.49 3.03 1.35
C PHE A 158 8.81 3.80 1.31
N THR A 159 9.00 4.57 0.25
CA THR A 159 9.97 5.67 0.20
C THR A 159 9.21 6.98 0.09
N PHE A 160 9.61 7.95 0.87
CA PHE A 160 9.06 9.30 0.88
C PHE A 160 10.09 10.30 0.39
N THR A 161 9.62 11.38 -0.23
CA THR A 161 10.43 12.51 -0.66
C THR A 161 9.85 13.82 -0.17
N ARG A 162 10.72 14.83 0.02
CA ARG A 162 10.34 16.21 0.38
C ARG A 162 10.73 17.21 -0.69
N LYS A 163 10.77 16.79 -1.97
CA LYS A 163 11.16 17.64 -3.12
C LYS A 163 10.34 18.93 -3.22
N THR A 164 9.05 18.88 -2.87
CA THR A 164 8.09 20.01 -2.96
C THR A 164 7.96 20.80 -1.66
N GLY A 165 8.82 20.59 -0.68
CA GLY A 165 8.73 21.20 0.65
C GLY A 165 7.81 20.46 1.62
N ARG A 166 7.05 19.48 1.16
CA ARG A 166 6.21 18.57 1.97
C ARG A 166 6.55 17.12 1.70
N TRP A 167 6.29 16.24 2.67
CA TRP A 167 6.44 14.81 2.48
C TRP A 167 5.40 14.27 1.48
N GLN A 168 5.85 13.39 0.58
CA GLN A 168 5.01 12.68 -0.39
C GLN A 168 5.55 11.26 -0.58
N PHE A 169 4.68 10.31 -0.87
CA PHE A 169 5.10 8.97 -1.28
C PHE A 169 5.82 9.05 -2.64
N ALA A 170 7.06 8.57 -2.70
CA ALA A 170 7.85 8.47 -3.93
C ALA A 170 7.93 7.04 -4.46
N GLN A 171 7.86 6.05 -3.56
CA GLN A 171 7.80 4.65 -3.94
C GLN A 171 6.92 3.86 -2.96
N HIS A 172 6.20 2.89 -3.49
CA HIS A 172 5.38 1.97 -2.72
C HIS A 172 5.58 0.53 -3.22
N LEU A 173 6.34 -0.25 -2.49
CA LEU A 173 6.53 -1.67 -2.74
C LEU A 173 5.54 -2.46 -1.88
N VAL A 174 4.85 -3.41 -2.51
CA VAL A 174 3.80 -4.22 -1.88
C VAL A 174 4.18 -5.69 -1.96
N TRP A 175 4.36 -6.35 -0.83
CA TRP A 175 4.44 -7.81 -0.74
C TRP A 175 3.12 -8.34 -0.23
N SER A 176 2.50 -9.20 -1.04
CA SER A 176 1.27 -9.89 -0.66
C SER A 176 1.59 -11.31 -0.22
N ASN A 177 1.11 -11.70 0.94
CA ASN A 177 1.28 -13.05 1.47
C ASN A 177 0.24 -14.03 0.90
N ASN A 178 -0.89 -13.52 0.40
CA ASN A 178 -1.98 -14.33 -0.13
C ASN A 178 -2.02 -14.28 -1.65
N ALA A 179 -1.71 -15.38 -2.29
CA ALA A 179 -1.77 -15.51 -3.75
C ALA A 179 -3.22 -15.53 -4.29
N VAL A 180 -4.20 -15.89 -3.44
CA VAL A 180 -5.61 -15.99 -3.81
C VAL A 180 -6.46 -15.20 -2.83
N ASN A 181 -7.29 -14.29 -3.35
CA ASN A 181 -8.33 -13.66 -2.55
C ASN A 181 -9.60 -14.54 -2.59
N PRO A 182 -9.97 -15.23 -1.50
CA PRO A 182 -11.10 -16.16 -1.48
C PRO A 182 -12.45 -15.49 -1.78
N MET A 183 -12.55 -14.17 -1.61
CA MET A 183 -13.76 -13.42 -1.97
C MET A 183 -14.11 -13.54 -3.44
N PHE A 184 -13.11 -13.74 -4.30
CA PHE A 184 -13.26 -13.80 -5.75
C PHE A 184 -13.05 -15.20 -6.31
N ALA A 185 -12.75 -16.18 -5.46
CA ALA A 185 -12.75 -17.56 -5.88
C ALA A 185 -14.20 -17.95 -6.24
N VAL A 186 -14.40 -18.35 -7.49
CA VAL A 186 -15.64 -19.03 -7.88
C VAL A 186 -15.62 -20.37 -7.16
N PRO A 187 -16.63 -20.75 -6.37
CA PRO A 187 -16.71 -22.09 -5.81
C PRO A 187 -16.53 -23.11 -6.93
N ALA A 188 -15.67 -24.11 -6.75
CA ALA A 188 -15.58 -25.19 -7.72
C ALA A 188 -17.00 -25.77 -7.89
N ALA A 189 -17.45 -25.85 -9.14
CA ALA A 189 -18.76 -26.40 -9.42
C ALA A 189 -18.77 -27.86 -8.91
N GLY A 190 -19.44 -28.10 -7.80
CA GLY A 190 -19.53 -29.46 -7.23
C GLY A 190 -19.48 -29.62 -5.71
N GLU A 191 -19.12 -28.58 -4.95
CA GLU A 191 -19.09 -28.67 -3.46
C GLU A 191 -20.32 -28.01 -2.81
N GLY A 192 -21.48 -28.31 -3.33
CA GLY A 192 -22.78 -28.04 -2.72
C GLY A 192 -23.43 -29.33 -2.29
N ARG A 193 -23.13 -29.78 -1.05
CA ARG A 193 -24.02 -30.67 -0.28
C ARG A 193 -23.99 -30.32 1.19
#